data_0eaea5421e744b8aab01241f3ea8eecf
#
_entry.id   0eaea5421e744b8aab01241f3ea8eecf
#
_cell.length_a   1.000
_cell.length_b   1.000
_cell.length_c   1.000
_cell.angle_alpha   90.00
_cell.angle_beta   90.00
_cell.angle_gamma   90.00
#
_symmetry.space_group_name_H-M   'P 1'
#
loop_
_entity.id
_entity.type
_entity.pdbx_description
1 polymer ?
#
loop_
_entity_poly.entity_id
_entity_poly.type
_entity_poly.pdbx_seq_one_letter_code
_entity_poly.pdbx_strand_id
1 'polypeptide(L)'
;MFVITGVTGKLGRVAVEDLLTRVPAAEVAAVARDPRKAADLAERGVDVRQGDYEDPASLRSAFTGADVLLFVSSPDVTPGARPRQHGNVVDAAVAAGVGRVVYTSAIGAENGPGFLADHTVTEKLLAASGLPHTLLRNTFYTEALVNPGLRAAVEAGELLGADNGVPVNFATIADLGVAASVAVTADGQAGAVHELRGPVWTLSDLARTLSEVSGKDVVYEPVPAEELGPVGFIHQLIASGLFSEPSADLEKLLGRPPVGLRGAVEAALRA
;
A
#
# COMPACT_ATOMS: atom_id res chain seq x y z
N MET A 1 -4.16 -9.03 -20.88
CA MET A 1 -2.88 -8.43 -20.40
C MET A 1 -3.11 -7.70 -19.11
N PHE A 2 -2.36 -8.04 -18.06
CA PHE A 2 -2.35 -7.34 -16.78
C PHE A 2 -1.20 -6.32 -16.78
N VAL A 3 -1.50 -5.04 -16.64
CA VAL A 3 -0.49 -3.98 -16.60
C VAL A 3 -0.34 -3.48 -15.17
N ILE A 4 0.88 -3.51 -14.63
CA ILE A 4 1.18 -3.16 -13.24
C ILE A 4 2.09 -1.94 -13.19
N THR A 5 1.65 -0.87 -12.56
CA THR A 5 2.49 0.30 -12.31
C THR A 5 3.22 0.20 -10.97
N GLY A 6 4.23 1.04 -10.75
CA GLY A 6 4.95 1.12 -9.48
C GLY A 6 5.77 -0.12 -9.12
N VAL A 7 6.12 -0.98 -10.09
CA VAL A 7 6.82 -2.26 -9.87
C VAL A 7 8.23 -2.11 -9.27
N THR A 8 8.81 -0.93 -9.29
CA THR A 8 10.10 -0.62 -8.65
C THR A 8 9.96 -0.18 -7.19
N GLY A 9 8.72 0.03 -6.73
CA GLY A 9 8.37 0.30 -5.33
C GLY A 9 8.01 -0.99 -4.57
N LYS A 10 7.98 -0.92 -3.24
CA LYS A 10 7.76 -2.10 -2.38
C LYS A 10 6.43 -2.81 -2.67
N LEU A 11 5.31 -2.07 -2.69
CA LEU A 11 3.98 -2.66 -2.89
C LEU A 11 3.80 -3.23 -4.29
N GLY A 12 4.13 -2.44 -5.33
CA GLY A 12 4.01 -2.89 -6.71
C GLY A 12 4.93 -4.07 -7.01
N ARG A 13 6.11 -4.14 -6.36
CA ARG A 13 7.01 -5.30 -6.48
C ARG A 13 6.35 -6.56 -5.92
N VAL A 14 5.80 -6.51 -4.72
CA VAL A 14 5.08 -7.65 -4.15
C VAL A 14 3.90 -8.06 -5.03
N ALA A 15 3.14 -7.09 -5.52
CA ALA A 15 1.99 -7.38 -6.37
C ALA A 15 2.37 -8.11 -7.66
N VAL A 16 3.44 -7.67 -8.36
CA VAL A 16 3.89 -8.34 -9.59
C VAL A 16 4.49 -9.72 -9.30
N GLU A 17 5.23 -9.88 -8.21
CA GLU A 17 5.79 -11.18 -7.82
C GLU A 17 4.69 -12.21 -7.52
N ASP A 18 3.67 -11.82 -6.76
CA ASP A 18 2.54 -12.69 -6.47
C ASP A 18 1.71 -12.97 -7.74
N LEU A 19 1.50 -11.95 -8.60
CA LEU A 19 0.79 -12.11 -9.86
C LEU A 19 1.44 -13.17 -10.78
N LEU A 20 2.76 -13.18 -10.85
CA LEU A 20 3.52 -14.17 -11.62
C LEU A 20 3.41 -15.61 -11.10
N THR A 21 2.85 -15.81 -9.90
CA THR A 21 2.49 -17.16 -9.42
C THR A 21 1.10 -17.60 -9.91
N ARG A 22 0.29 -16.67 -10.43
CA ARG A 22 -1.12 -16.87 -10.80
C ARG A 22 -1.34 -16.94 -12.31
N VAL A 23 -0.55 -16.17 -13.06
CA VAL A 23 -0.69 -16.03 -14.51
C VAL A 23 0.67 -16.16 -15.22
N PRO A 24 0.69 -16.55 -16.50
CA PRO A 24 1.91 -16.59 -17.30
C PRO A 24 2.58 -15.21 -17.40
N ALA A 25 3.92 -15.14 -17.35
CA ALA A 25 4.65 -13.90 -17.43
C ALA A 25 4.35 -13.11 -18.73
N ALA A 26 4.07 -13.79 -19.84
CA ALA A 26 3.69 -13.19 -21.11
C ALA A 26 2.35 -12.43 -21.07
N GLU A 27 1.53 -12.65 -20.05
CA GLU A 27 0.28 -11.91 -19.83
C GLU A 27 0.45 -10.68 -18.92
N VAL A 28 1.68 -10.42 -18.44
CA VAL A 28 2.00 -9.33 -17.51
C VAL A 28 2.89 -8.30 -18.16
N ALA A 29 2.50 -7.02 -18.04
CA ALA A 29 3.34 -5.88 -18.36
C ALA A 29 3.67 -5.11 -17.08
N ALA A 30 4.95 -4.81 -16.87
CA ALA A 30 5.47 -4.07 -15.73
C ALA A 30 5.88 -2.66 -16.16
N VAL A 31 5.27 -1.63 -15.56
CA VAL A 31 5.52 -0.23 -15.92
C VAL A 31 6.48 0.40 -14.91
N ALA A 32 7.59 0.94 -15.41
CA ALA A 32 8.60 1.62 -14.62
C ALA A 32 9.07 2.91 -15.31
N ARG A 33 9.42 3.94 -14.53
CA ARG A 33 10.04 5.18 -15.06
C ARG A 33 11.39 4.88 -15.74
N ASP A 34 12.15 3.98 -15.12
CA ASP A 34 13.41 3.45 -15.65
C ASP A 34 13.29 1.93 -15.77
N PRO A 35 13.06 1.39 -16.98
CA PRO A 35 12.90 -0.05 -17.21
C PRO A 35 14.10 -0.89 -16.74
N ARG A 36 15.29 -0.33 -16.68
CA ARG A 36 16.50 -1.04 -16.21
C ARG A 36 16.38 -1.48 -14.75
N LYS A 37 15.56 -0.78 -13.92
CA LYS A 37 15.29 -1.14 -12.52
C LYS A 37 14.34 -2.31 -12.36
N ALA A 38 13.78 -2.81 -13.47
CA ALA A 38 12.92 -3.98 -13.53
C ALA A 38 13.45 -5.03 -14.53
N ALA A 39 14.76 -5.00 -14.85
CA ALA A 39 15.40 -5.90 -15.81
C ALA A 39 15.23 -7.39 -15.43
N ASP A 40 15.23 -7.69 -14.14
CA ASP A 40 14.99 -9.03 -13.60
C ASP A 40 13.58 -9.57 -13.92
N LEU A 41 12.58 -8.70 -14.04
CA LEU A 41 11.25 -9.08 -14.51
C LEU A 41 11.27 -9.39 -16.01
N ALA A 42 12.01 -8.60 -16.80
CA ALA A 42 12.18 -8.87 -18.24
C ALA A 42 12.87 -10.22 -18.49
N GLU A 43 13.89 -10.58 -17.72
CA GLU A 43 14.57 -11.88 -17.78
C GLU A 43 13.61 -13.06 -17.52
N ARG A 44 12.51 -12.82 -16.81
CA ARG A 44 11.46 -13.80 -16.53
C ARG A 44 10.33 -13.81 -17.55
N GLY A 45 10.44 -13.00 -18.62
CA GLY A 45 9.48 -12.94 -19.71
C GLY A 45 8.32 -11.95 -19.51
N VAL A 46 8.43 -11.05 -18.52
CA VAL A 46 7.47 -9.95 -18.33
C VAL A 46 7.78 -8.84 -19.35
N ASP A 47 6.72 -8.24 -19.94
CA ASP A 47 6.85 -7.09 -20.83
C ASP A 47 7.13 -5.82 -19.99
N VAL A 48 8.40 -5.40 -19.92
CA VAL A 48 8.78 -4.21 -19.16
C VAL A 48 8.67 -2.97 -20.02
N ARG A 49 7.76 -2.06 -19.64
CA ARG A 49 7.43 -0.85 -20.39
C ARG A 49 7.88 0.41 -19.65
N GLN A 50 8.29 1.42 -20.40
CA GLN A 50 8.54 2.74 -19.82
C GLN A 50 7.22 3.49 -19.62
N GLY A 51 7.01 4.06 -18.40
CA GLY A 51 5.89 4.93 -18.12
C GLY A 51 6.19 5.82 -16.92
N ASP A 52 5.97 7.12 -17.10
CA ASP A 52 6.13 8.13 -16.05
C ASP A 52 4.81 8.85 -15.82
N TYR A 53 4.39 8.98 -14.58
CA TYR A 53 3.14 9.68 -14.22
C TYR A 53 3.19 11.17 -14.58
N GLU A 54 4.37 11.75 -14.84
CA GLU A 54 4.53 13.10 -15.35
C GLU A 54 4.51 13.16 -16.89
N ASP A 55 4.56 12.02 -17.59
CA ASP A 55 4.54 11.95 -19.06
C ASP A 55 3.32 11.17 -19.57
N PRO A 56 2.19 11.86 -19.91
CA PRO A 56 0.98 11.21 -20.42
C PRO A 56 1.19 10.42 -21.72
N ALA A 57 2.18 10.77 -22.54
CA ALA A 57 2.45 10.04 -23.79
C ALA A 57 3.06 8.68 -23.49
N SER A 58 4.02 8.61 -22.56
CA SER A 58 4.62 7.35 -22.13
C SER A 58 3.58 6.43 -21.48
N LEU A 59 2.66 6.98 -20.68
CA LEU A 59 1.60 6.22 -20.03
C LEU A 59 0.63 5.59 -21.04
N ARG A 60 0.18 6.36 -22.06
CA ARG A 60 -0.69 5.81 -23.12
C ARG A 60 -0.04 4.64 -23.83
N SER A 61 1.23 4.77 -24.15
CA SER A 61 2.00 3.67 -24.76
C SER A 61 2.09 2.47 -23.83
N ALA A 62 2.42 2.71 -22.55
CA ALA A 62 2.59 1.66 -21.55
C ALA A 62 1.29 0.88 -21.27
N PHE A 63 0.12 1.51 -21.40
CA PHE A 63 -1.18 0.91 -21.10
C PHE A 63 -1.85 0.23 -22.29
N THR A 64 -1.23 0.30 -23.49
CA THR A 64 -1.77 -0.34 -24.69
C THR A 64 -2.02 -1.84 -24.47
N GLY A 65 -3.24 -2.28 -24.77
CA GLY A 65 -3.66 -3.68 -24.65
C GLY A 65 -3.91 -4.16 -23.22
N ALA A 66 -4.05 -3.24 -22.25
CA ALA A 66 -4.37 -3.59 -20.87
C ALA A 66 -5.86 -4.00 -20.72
N ASP A 67 -6.12 -5.24 -20.34
CA ASP A 67 -7.44 -5.67 -19.86
C ASP A 67 -7.67 -5.16 -18.45
N VAL A 68 -6.63 -5.26 -17.58
CA VAL A 68 -6.65 -4.75 -16.21
C VAL A 68 -5.37 -3.98 -15.92
N LEU A 69 -5.52 -2.79 -15.35
CA LEU A 69 -4.43 -1.93 -14.88
C LEU A 69 -4.40 -1.91 -13.36
N LEU A 70 -3.31 -2.38 -12.72
CA LEU A 70 -3.02 -2.05 -11.34
C LEU A 70 -2.35 -0.67 -11.28
N PHE A 71 -3.11 0.30 -10.83
CA PHE A 71 -2.67 1.66 -10.61
C PHE A 71 -2.20 1.83 -9.16
N VAL A 72 -0.89 1.70 -8.93
CA VAL A 72 -0.27 1.98 -7.62
C VAL A 72 -0.13 3.48 -7.46
N SER A 73 -0.67 4.03 -6.37
CA SER A 73 -0.63 5.47 -6.08
C SER A 73 0.79 6.02 -6.01
N SER A 74 0.96 7.28 -6.47
CA SER A 74 2.24 7.97 -6.40
C SER A 74 2.68 8.20 -4.94
N PRO A 75 3.97 8.01 -4.63
CA PRO A 75 4.53 8.36 -3.33
C PRO A 75 4.78 9.87 -3.17
N ASP A 76 4.61 10.66 -4.22
CA ASP A 76 4.86 12.10 -4.18
C ASP A 76 3.76 12.82 -3.40
N VAL A 77 4.10 13.34 -2.24
CA VAL A 77 3.20 14.10 -1.35
C VAL A 77 3.39 15.61 -1.46
N THR A 78 4.17 16.07 -2.44
CA THR A 78 4.29 17.50 -2.75
C THR A 78 2.90 18.04 -3.11
N PRO A 79 2.48 19.19 -2.55
CA PRO A 79 1.15 19.73 -2.80
C PRO A 79 0.81 19.83 -4.29
N GLY A 80 -0.30 19.21 -4.72
CA GLY A 80 -0.78 19.19 -6.10
C GLY A 80 -0.06 18.21 -7.04
N ALA A 81 1.06 17.61 -6.65
CA ALA A 81 1.78 16.65 -7.51
C ALA A 81 0.97 15.37 -7.73
N ARG A 82 0.53 14.71 -6.65
CA ARG A 82 -0.22 13.47 -6.75
C ARG A 82 -1.53 13.60 -7.53
N PRO A 83 -2.41 14.60 -7.29
CA PRO A 83 -3.62 14.80 -8.09
C PRO A 83 -3.31 14.98 -9.59
N ARG A 84 -2.28 15.72 -9.96
CA ARG A 84 -1.86 15.90 -11.36
C ARG A 84 -1.37 14.59 -11.97
N GLN A 85 -0.44 13.90 -11.30
CA GLN A 85 0.09 12.61 -11.74
C GLN A 85 -1.02 11.56 -11.89
N HIS A 86 -1.92 11.49 -10.94
CA HIS A 86 -3.03 10.54 -10.98
C HIS A 86 -4.05 10.89 -12.07
N GLY A 87 -4.29 12.18 -12.34
CA GLY A 87 -5.08 12.63 -13.48
C GLY A 87 -4.48 12.14 -14.81
N ASN A 88 -3.16 12.29 -14.99
CA ASN A 88 -2.46 11.78 -16.16
C ASN A 88 -2.63 10.26 -16.35
N VAL A 89 -2.59 9.49 -15.25
CA VAL A 89 -2.79 8.03 -15.29
C VAL A 89 -4.22 7.69 -15.71
N VAL A 90 -5.23 8.35 -15.14
CA VAL A 90 -6.64 8.09 -15.46
C VAL A 90 -6.93 8.45 -16.92
N ASP A 91 -6.48 9.62 -17.38
CA ASP A 91 -6.66 10.06 -18.77
C ASP A 91 -5.97 9.12 -19.75
N ALA A 92 -4.75 8.67 -19.43
CA ALA A 92 -4.02 7.70 -20.26
C ALA A 92 -4.73 6.34 -20.29
N ALA A 93 -5.31 5.89 -19.17
CA ALA A 93 -6.07 4.64 -19.11
C ALA A 93 -7.34 4.70 -19.98
N VAL A 94 -8.06 5.83 -19.94
CA VAL A 94 -9.22 6.08 -20.82
C VAL A 94 -8.77 6.05 -22.30
N ALA A 95 -7.72 6.80 -22.64
CA ALA A 95 -7.22 6.92 -24.01
C ALA A 95 -6.66 5.60 -24.58
N ALA A 96 -6.12 4.73 -23.73
CA ALA A 96 -5.63 3.40 -24.11
C ALA A 96 -6.73 2.33 -24.18
N GLY A 97 -7.94 2.64 -23.73
CA GLY A 97 -9.05 1.70 -23.70
C GLY A 97 -8.88 0.58 -22.66
N VAL A 98 -8.30 0.91 -21.49
CA VAL A 98 -8.12 -0.07 -20.39
C VAL A 98 -9.47 -0.65 -19.97
N GLY A 99 -9.55 -1.97 -19.88
CA GLY A 99 -10.80 -2.65 -19.55
C GLY A 99 -11.26 -2.41 -18.10
N ARG A 100 -10.33 -2.41 -17.12
CA ARG A 100 -10.61 -2.13 -15.70
C ARG A 100 -9.37 -1.58 -14.98
N VAL A 101 -9.58 -0.65 -14.07
CA VAL A 101 -8.53 -0.12 -13.20
C VAL A 101 -8.70 -0.66 -11.78
N VAL A 102 -7.64 -1.19 -11.19
CA VAL A 102 -7.54 -1.50 -9.75
C VAL A 102 -6.63 -0.44 -9.14
N TYR A 103 -7.18 0.40 -8.29
CA TYR A 103 -6.46 1.55 -7.72
C TYR A 103 -6.14 1.35 -6.25
N THR A 104 -4.87 1.54 -5.87
CA THR A 104 -4.46 1.56 -4.46
C THR A 104 -4.77 2.92 -3.83
N SER A 105 -5.97 3.02 -3.26
CA SER A 105 -6.43 4.16 -2.48
C SER A 105 -5.97 4.05 -1.02
N ALA A 106 -6.53 4.85 -0.12
CA ALA A 106 -6.20 4.82 1.30
C ALA A 106 -7.46 4.90 2.17
N ILE A 107 -7.41 4.27 3.35
CA ILE A 107 -8.38 4.47 4.42
C ILE A 107 -8.40 5.94 4.79
N GLY A 108 -9.61 6.48 5.01
CA GLY A 108 -9.78 7.89 5.37
C GLY A 108 -9.69 8.86 4.19
N ALA A 109 -9.62 8.38 2.94
CA ALA A 109 -9.63 9.23 1.76
C ALA A 109 -10.81 10.22 1.74
N GLU A 110 -11.98 9.81 2.22
CA GLU A 110 -13.20 10.62 2.17
C GLU A 110 -13.14 11.88 3.05
N ASN A 111 -12.49 11.81 4.20
CA ASN A 111 -12.48 12.88 5.21
C ASN A 111 -11.07 13.15 5.77
N GLY A 112 -10.04 12.50 5.24
CA GLY A 112 -8.69 12.60 5.76
C GLY A 112 -7.99 13.91 5.39
N PRO A 113 -7.02 14.33 6.21
CA PRO A 113 -6.23 15.54 5.96
C PRO A 113 -5.17 15.33 4.88
N GLY A 114 -4.78 16.43 4.23
CA GLY A 114 -3.57 16.52 3.42
C GLY A 114 -3.47 15.44 2.35
N PHE A 115 -2.43 14.64 2.41
CA PHE A 115 -2.11 13.62 1.41
C PHE A 115 -3.18 12.50 1.26
N LEU A 116 -4.05 12.30 2.26
CA LEU A 116 -5.17 11.37 2.15
C LEU A 116 -6.27 11.94 1.25
N ALA A 117 -6.48 13.26 1.26
CA ALA A 117 -7.45 13.93 0.38
C ALA A 117 -7.12 13.74 -1.11
N ASP A 118 -5.84 13.57 -1.48
CA ASP A 118 -5.43 13.30 -2.85
C ASP A 118 -6.02 11.98 -3.38
N HIS A 119 -6.23 11.00 -2.51
CA HIS A 119 -6.87 9.75 -2.89
C HIS A 119 -8.37 9.96 -3.20
N THR A 120 -9.06 10.83 -2.45
CA THR A 120 -10.45 11.20 -2.76
C THR A 120 -10.56 11.86 -4.15
N VAL A 121 -9.62 12.74 -4.49
CA VAL A 121 -9.59 13.34 -5.84
C VAL A 121 -9.47 12.25 -6.89
N THR A 122 -8.58 11.27 -6.69
CA THR A 122 -8.37 10.16 -7.64
C THR A 122 -9.59 9.24 -7.73
N GLU A 123 -10.23 8.89 -6.62
CA GLU A 123 -11.47 8.11 -6.61
C GLU A 123 -12.58 8.80 -7.41
N LYS A 124 -12.72 10.14 -7.26
CA LYS A 124 -13.68 10.93 -8.05
C LYS A 124 -13.33 10.98 -9.53
N LEU A 125 -12.04 11.09 -9.89
CA LEU A 125 -11.59 11.03 -11.29
C LEU A 125 -11.92 9.69 -11.91
N LEU A 126 -11.66 8.58 -11.24
CA LEU A 126 -12.01 7.23 -11.69
C LEU A 126 -13.52 7.09 -11.87
N ALA A 127 -14.32 7.53 -10.90
CA ALA A 127 -15.78 7.49 -10.99
C ALA A 127 -16.33 8.31 -12.17
N ALA A 128 -15.71 9.46 -12.47
CA ALA A 128 -16.12 10.33 -13.58
C ALA A 128 -15.61 9.83 -14.95
N SER A 129 -14.57 9.02 -14.99
CA SER A 129 -13.92 8.55 -16.22
C SER A 129 -14.76 7.57 -17.06
N GLY A 130 -15.76 6.92 -16.44
CA GLY A 130 -16.52 5.84 -17.05
C GLY A 130 -15.79 4.48 -17.08
N LEU A 131 -14.52 4.41 -16.63
CA LEU A 131 -13.78 3.15 -16.55
C LEU A 131 -14.34 2.25 -15.44
N PRO A 132 -14.57 0.96 -15.70
CA PRO A 132 -14.76 -0.01 -14.63
C PRO A 132 -13.56 0.06 -13.69
N HIS A 133 -13.80 0.17 -12.37
CA HIS A 133 -12.70 0.28 -11.42
C HIS A 133 -13.00 -0.44 -10.12
N THR A 134 -11.93 -0.78 -9.41
CA THR A 134 -11.90 -1.37 -8.07
C THR A 134 -11.06 -0.46 -7.18
N LEU A 135 -11.55 -0.12 -6.01
CA LEU A 135 -10.81 0.67 -5.04
C LEU A 135 -10.26 -0.23 -3.93
N LEU A 136 -8.95 -0.21 -3.75
CA LEU A 136 -8.26 -0.85 -2.62
C LEU A 136 -7.87 0.24 -1.64
N ARG A 137 -8.72 0.53 -0.66
CA ARG A 137 -8.45 1.50 0.41
C ARG A 137 -7.52 0.86 1.43
N ASN A 138 -6.23 1.01 1.20
CA ASN A 138 -5.20 0.47 2.07
C ASN A 138 -5.16 1.23 3.40
N THR A 139 -5.01 0.50 4.51
CA THR A 139 -4.59 1.08 5.77
C THR A 139 -3.12 1.50 5.71
N PHE A 140 -2.60 2.11 6.77
CA PHE A 140 -1.17 2.39 6.88
C PHE A 140 -0.36 1.10 6.94
N TYR A 141 0.93 1.19 6.56
CA TYR A 141 1.81 0.04 6.54
C TYR A 141 2.36 -0.29 7.93
N THR A 142 2.28 -1.55 8.33
CA THR A 142 2.87 -2.04 9.59
C THR A 142 4.35 -1.63 9.70
N GLU A 143 5.08 -1.63 8.58
CA GLU A 143 6.49 -1.27 8.51
C GLU A 143 6.79 0.20 8.86
N ALA A 144 5.75 1.06 8.92
CA ALA A 144 5.93 2.43 9.40
C ALA A 144 6.29 2.50 10.88
N LEU A 145 5.77 1.57 11.68
CA LEU A 145 6.06 1.46 13.12
C LEU A 145 6.92 0.23 13.45
N VAL A 146 6.69 -0.89 12.74
CA VAL A 146 7.36 -2.18 13.00
C VAL A 146 8.44 -2.38 11.95
N ASN A 147 9.66 -1.95 12.25
CA ASN A 147 10.81 -1.97 11.35
C ASN A 147 12.12 -2.20 12.15
N PRO A 148 13.28 -2.41 11.49
CA PRO A 148 14.54 -2.68 12.18
C PRO A 148 14.97 -1.63 13.22
N GLY A 149 14.44 -0.41 13.17
CA GLY A 149 14.66 0.65 14.17
C GLY A 149 14.18 0.27 15.57
N LEU A 150 13.26 -0.70 15.69
CA LEU A 150 12.79 -1.20 16.98
C LEU A 150 13.88 -1.89 17.83
N ARG A 151 15.02 -2.24 17.23
CA ARG A 151 16.19 -2.72 18.01
C ARG A 151 16.65 -1.68 19.02
N ALA A 152 16.59 -0.39 18.68
CA ALA A 152 16.94 0.68 19.61
C ALA A 152 15.98 0.71 20.83
N ALA A 153 14.68 0.51 20.62
CA ALA A 153 13.70 0.39 21.70
C ALA A 153 13.98 -0.83 22.60
N VAL A 154 14.35 -1.97 21.99
CA VAL A 154 14.74 -3.18 22.74
C VAL A 154 16.01 -2.96 23.56
N GLU A 155 16.98 -2.19 23.04
CA GLU A 155 18.23 -1.89 23.77
C GLU A 155 17.98 -0.86 24.91
N ALA A 156 17.10 0.12 24.68
CA ALA A 156 16.73 1.13 25.66
C ALA A 156 15.81 0.55 26.77
N GLY A 157 15.09 -0.53 26.48
CA GLY A 157 14.08 -1.11 27.38
C GLY A 157 12.75 -0.33 27.38
N GLU A 158 12.57 0.57 26.41
CA GLU A 158 11.38 1.42 26.30
C GLU A 158 10.94 1.63 24.85
N LEU A 159 9.64 1.71 24.62
CA LEU A 159 9.00 2.08 23.37
C LEU A 159 8.20 3.38 23.58
N LEU A 160 8.67 4.47 22.97
CA LEU A 160 7.98 5.76 23.04
C LEU A 160 6.81 5.79 22.05
N GLY A 161 5.68 6.40 22.47
CA GLY A 161 4.54 6.59 21.60
C GLY A 161 3.54 7.63 22.07
N ALA A 162 2.63 8.05 21.19
CA ALA A 162 1.63 9.07 21.43
C ALA A 162 0.26 8.68 20.82
N ASP A 163 -0.17 7.43 21.05
CA ASP A 163 -1.40 6.85 20.49
C ASP A 163 -2.63 7.07 21.38
N ASN A 164 -2.46 7.58 22.60
CA ASN A 164 -3.53 7.68 23.63
C ASN A 164 -4.24 6.35 23.89
N GLY A 165 -3.57 5.21 23.68
CA GLY A 165 -4.15 3.88 23.81
C GLY A 165 -5.13 3.50 22.69
N VAL A 166 -5.22 4.30 21.63
CA VAL A 166 -6.09 4.02 20.49
C VAL A 166 -5.46 2.90 19.64
N PRO A 167 -6.24 1.84 19.31
CA PRO A 167 -5.73 0.74 18.53
C PRO A 167 -5.52 1.11 17.05
N VAL A 168 -4.64 0.35 16.38
CA VAL A 168 -4.38 0.44 14.94
C VAL A 168 -4.67 -0.88 14.23
N ASN A 169 -5.03 -0.79 12.96
CA ASN A 169 -5.29 -1.92 12.07
C ASN A 169 -4.31 -1.96 10.88
N PHE A 170 -3.06 -1.59 11.11
CA PHE A 170 -2.04 -1.55 10.06
C PHE A 170 -1.82 -2.94 9.44
N ALA A 171 -1.49 -2.96 8.16
CA ALA A 171 -1.23 -4.19 7.42
C ALA A 171 0.18 -4.16 6.79
N THR A 172 0.79 -5.33 6.63
CA THR A 172 2.10 -5.41 5.97
C THR A 172 2.00 -5.06 4.49
N ILE A 173 3.05 -4.45 3.94
CA ILE A 173 3.16 -4.19 2.50
C ILE A 173 3.04 -5.51 1.72
N ALA A 174 3.55 -6.61 2.29
CA ALA A 174 3.44 -7.94 1.71
C ALA A 174 1.98 -8.39 1.54
N ASP A 175 1.15 -8.28 2.58
CA ASP A 175 -0.26 -8.65 2.50
C ASP A 175 -1.04 -7.73 1.55
N LEU A 176 -0.79 -6.42 1.61
CA LEU A 176 -1.46 -5.46 0.72
C LEU A 176 -1.08 -5.66 -0.76
N GLY A 177 0.17 -6.01 -1.04
CA GLY A 177 0.63 -6.33 -2.40
C GLY A 177 0.00 -7.61 -2.94
N VAL A 178 -0.10 -8.66 -2.12
CA VAL A 178 -0.80 -9.91 -2.47
C VAL A 178 -2.29 -9.64 -2.70
N ALA A 179 -2.95 -8.88 -1.83
CA ALA A 179 -4.35 -8.51 -2.00
C ALA A 179 -4.59 -7.73 -3.31
N ALA A 180 -3.66 -6.84 -3.68
CA ALA A 180 -3.73 -6.13 -4.95
C ALA A 180 -3.61 -7.08 -6.16
N SER A 181 -2.71 -8.06 -6.11
CA SER A 181 -2.58 -9.10 -7.14
C SER A 181 -3.86 -9.94 -7.28
N VAL A 182 -4.46 -10.33 -6.16
CA VAL A 182 -5.74 -11.07 -6.15
C VAL A 182 -6.85 -10.22 -6.79
N ALA A 183 -6.98 -8.95 -6.40
CA ALA A 183 -8.00 -8.05 -6.94
C ALA A 183 -7.84 -7.82 -8.46
N VAL A 184 -6.61 -7.85 -8.97
CA VAL A 184 -6.31 -7.75 -10.41
C VAL A 184 -6.84 -8.94 -11.17
N THR A 185 -6.69 -10.17 -10.64
CA THR A 185 -7.07 -11.42 -11.32
C THR A 185 -8.50 -11.87 -11.05
N ALA A 186 -9.14 -11.37 -9.99
CA ALA A 186 -10.48 -11.78 -9.61
C ALA A 186 -11.57 -11.20 -10.54
N ASP A 187 -12.55 -12.03 -10.87
CA ASP A 187 -13.74 -11.62 -11.59
C ASP A 187 -14.73 -10.84 -10.72
N GLY A 188 -15.62 -10.07 -11.34
CA GLY A 188 -16.72 -9.38 -10.64
C GLY A 188 -16.27 -8.21 -9.75
N GLN A 189 -15.05 -7.71 -9.91
CA GLN A 189 -14.49 -6.65 -9.07
C GLN A 189 -14.83 -5.22 -9.52
N ALA A 190 -15.51 -5.06 -10.67
CA ALA A 190 -15.92 -3.74 -11.14
C ALA A 190 -16.91 -3.07 -10.17
N GLY A 191 -16.60 -1.87 -9.70
CA GLY A 191 -17.37 -1.14 -8.70
C GLY A 191 -17.13 -1.57 -7.26
N ALA A 192 -16.27 -2.57 -7.00
CA ALA A 192 -15.93 -2.99 -5.65
C ALA A 192 -15.04 -1.98 -4.94
N VAL A 193 -15.30 -1.81 -3.64
CA VAL A 193 -14.46 -1.05 -2.71
C VAL A 193 -14.08 -1.99 -1.58
N HIS A 194 -12.78 -2.16 -1.36
CA HIS A 194 -12.24 -3.00 -0.30
C HIS A 194 -11.48 -2.12 0.71
N GLU A 195 -11.86 -2.20 1.96
CA GLU A 195 -11.12 -1.57 3.05
C GLU A 195 -10.10 -2.55 3.62
N LEU A 196 -8.86 -2.45 3.14
CA LEU A 196 -7.80 -3.40 3.46
C LEU A 196 -7.14 -3.04 4.78
N ARG A 197 -7.67 -3.63 5.86
CA ARG A 197 -7.24 -3.43 7.24
C ARG A 197 -6.59 -4.70 7.77
N GLY A 198 -5.49 -4.54 8.51
CA GLY A 198 -4.80 -5.62 9.20
C GLY A 198 -5.43 -5.96 10.56
N PRO A 199 -4.81 -6.87 11.31
CA PRO A 199 -5.19 -7.16 12.69
C PRO A 199 -5.09 -5.92 13.58
N VAL A 200 -6.00 -5.82 14.53
CA VAL A 200 -6.03 -4.69 15.47
C VAL A 200 -5.04 -4.93 16.63
N TRP A 201 -4.23 -3.91 16.95
CA TRP A 201 -3.28 -3.93 18.08
C TRP A 201 -3.01 -2.50 18.58
N THR A 202 -2.42 -2.37 19.78
CA THR A 202 -2.02 -1.10 20.39
C THR A 202 -0.50 -0.98 20.47
N LEU A 203 0.04 0.23 20.71
CA LEU A 203 1.48 0.38 20.97
C LEU A 203 1.92 -0.34 22.25
N SER A 204 1.03 -0.46 23.25
CA SER A 204 1.28 -1.31 24.41
C SER A 204 1.40 -2.81 24.05
N ASP A 205 0.60 -3.28 23.07
CA ASP A 205 0.75 -4.64 22.53
C ASP A 205 2.08 -4.80 21.79
N LEU A 206 2.52 -3.75 21.09
CA LEU A 206 3.83 -3.75 20.40
C LEU A 206 4.98 -3.87 21.41
N ALA A 207 4.98 -3.08 22.49
CA ALA A 207 6.00 -3.15 23.54
C ALA A 207 6.04 -4.54 24.19
N ARG A 208 4.87 -5.09 24.54
CA ARG A 208 4.76 -6.46 25.06
C ARG A 208 5.29 -7.49 24.09
N THR A 209 4.94 -7.38 22.81
CA THR A 209 5.41 -8.32 21.77
C THR A 209 6.92 -8.20 21.56
N LEU A 210 7.49 -6.99 21.65
CA LEU A 210 8.95 -6.77 21.61
C LEU A 210 9.63 -7.49 22.77
N SER A 211 9.08 -7.36 23.99
CA SER A 211 9.60 -8.07 25.16
C SER A 211 9.60 -9.58 24.96
N GLU A 212 8.50 -10.15 24.50
CA GLU A 212 8.33 -11.58 24.27
C GLU A 212 9.28 -12.13 23.18
N VAL A 213 9.48 -11.37 22.09
CA VAL A 213 10.30 -11.80 20.94
C VAL A 213 11.79 -11.60 21.22
N SER A 214 12.16 -10.50 21.87
CA SER A 214 13.58 -10.19 22.13
C SER A 214 14.13 -10.87 23.39
N GLY A 215 13.25 -11.28 24.32
CA GLY A 215 13.63 -11.77 25.65
C GLY A 215 14.16 -10.69 26.60
N LYS A 216 13.97 -9.41 26.27
CA LYS A 216 14.33 -8.24 27.09
C LYS A 216 13.06 -7.47 27.45
N ASP A 217 13.01 -6.91 28.65
CA ASP A 217 11.88 -6.07 29.04
C ASP A 217 11.85 -4.78 28.20
N VAL A 218 10.70 -4.51 27.57
CA VAL A 218 10.41 -3.27 26.86
C VAL A 218 9.09 -2.73 27.35
N VAL A 219 9.09 -1.54 27.93
CA VAL A 219 7.92 -0.88 28.47
C VAL A 219 7.42 0.19 27.49
N TYR A 220 6.09 0.28 27.30
CA TYR A 220 5.50 1.38 26.55
C TYR A 220 5.50 2.64 27.40
N GLU A 221 6.09 3.72 26.89
CA GLU A 221 6.15 5.02 27.55
C GLU A 221 5.41 6.06 26.71
N PRO A 222 4.28 6.60 27.18
CA PRO A 222 3.55 7.64 26.46
C PRO A 222 4.27 8.98 26.55
N VAL A 223 4.50 9.61 25.39
CA VAL A 223 5.14 10.94 25.28
C VAL A 223 4.31 11.85 24.36
N PRO A 224 4.48 13.18 24.44
CA PRO A 224 3.90 14.09 23.46
C PRO A 224 4.37 13.76 22.03
N ALA A 225 3.46 13.85 21.04
CA ALA A 225 3.78 13.50 19.65
C ALA A 225 4.95 14.33 19.06
N GLU A 226 5.13 15.53 19.57
CA GLU A 226 6.23 16.44 19.17
C GLU A 226 7.61 15.89 19.53
N GLU A 227 7.70 15.06 20.57
CA GLU A 227 8.96 14.44 21.00
C GLU A 227 9.37 13.26 20.09
N LEU A 228 8.44 12.74 19.31
CA LEU A 228 8.68 11.64 18.36
C LEU A 228 9.26 12.10 17.02
N GLY A 229 9.51 13.41 16.85
CA GLY A 229 10.08 13.96 15.63
C GLY A 229 9.23 13.65 14.39
N PRO A 230 9.84 13.24 13.26
CA PRO A 230 9.12 13.03 12.00
C PRO A 230 8.01 11.97 12.05
N VAL A 231 8.06 11.02 12.98
CA VAL A 231 7.02 9.99 13.09
C VAL A 231 5.82 10.42 13.94
N GLY A 232 5.93 11.54 14.64
CA GLY A 232 4.87 12.06 15.52
C GLY A 232 3.54 12.29 14.79
N PHE A 233 3.57 12.66 13.50
CA PHE A 233 2.35 12.84 12.71
C PHE A 233 1.57 11.52 12.53
N ILE A 234 2.26 10.36 12.43
CA ILE A 234 1.60 9.05 12.35
C ILE A 234 0.89 8.77 13.65
N HIS A 235 1.52 9.06 14.79
CA HIS A 235 0.93 8.90 16.11
C HIS A 235 -0.30 9.80 16.31
N GLN A 236 -0.29 11.03 15.78
CA GLN A 236 -1.47 11.91 15.79
C GLN A 236 -2.62 11.33 14.95
N LEU A 237 -2.34 10.74 13.78
CA LEU A 237 -3.35 10.05 12.99
C LEU A 237 -3.90 8.82 13.72
N ILE A 238 -3.06 8.07 14.44
CA ILE A 238 -3.50 6.96 15.28
C ILE A 238 -4.44 7.46 16.38
N ALA A 239 -4.00 8.47 17.14
CA ALA A 239 -4.77 9.05 18.24
C ALA A 239 -6.12 9.64 17.78
N SER A 240 -6.28 10.01 16.51
CA SER A 240 -7.57 10.43 15.92
C SER A 240 -8.59 9.30 15.73
N GLY A 241 -8.17 8.02 15.87
CA GLY A 241 -9.02 6.85 15.64
C GLY A 241 -9.21 6.45 14.18
N LEU A 242 -8.53 7.10 13.23
CA LEU A 242 -8.68 6.85 11.80
C LEU A 242 -8.44 5.38 11.42
N PHE A 243 -7.56 4.70 12.17
CA PHE A 243 -7.13 3.32 11.88
C PHE A 243 -7.62 2.32 12.94
N SER A 244 -8.69 2.62 13.69
CA SER A 244 -9.16 1.75 14.78
C SER A 244 -10.19 0.70 14.34
N GLU A 245 -10.94 0.98 13.27
CA GLU A 245 -12.04 0.11 12.85
C GLU A 245 -11.53 -1.19 12.20
N PRO A 246 -12.12 -2.35 12.47
CA PRO A 246 -11.79 -3.61 11.82
C PRO A 246 -12.42 -3.72 10.42
N SER A 247 -11.85 -4.58 9.58
CA SER A 247 -12.47 -5.06 8.33
C SER A 247 -12.01 -6.48 8.04
N ALA A 248 -12.87 -7.28 7.42
CA ALA A 248 -12.53 -8.62 6.96
C ALA A 248 -12.06 -8.66 5.49
N ASP A 249 -12.00 -7.54 4.79
CA ASP A 249 -11.79 -7.54 3.34
C ASP A 249 -10.37 -7.97 2.96
N LEU A 250 -9.35 -7.58 3.75
CA LEU A 250 -7.99 -8.05 3.52
C LEU A 250 -7.90 -9.57 3.66
N GLU A 251 -8.45 -10.14 4.74
CA GLU A 251 -8.46 -11.59 4.96
C GLU A 251 -9.19 -12.34 3.85
N LYS A 252 -10.35 -11.81 3.38
CA LYS A 252 -11.10 -12.40 2.26
C LYS A 252 -10.28 -12.43 0.96
N LEU A 253 -9.61 -11.34 0.61
CA LEU A 253 -8.76 -11.30 -0.59
C LEU A 253 -7.54 -12.21 -0.44
N LEU A 254 -6.91 -12.26 0.73
CA LEU A 254 -5.77 -13.13 0.97
C LEU A 254 -6.14 -14.62 1.00
N GLY A 255 -7.39 -14.96 1.37
CA GLY A 255 -7.80 -16.34 1.63
C GLY A 255 -7.13 -16.96 2.87
N ARG A 256 -6.51 -16.14 3.70
CA ARG A 256 -5.84 -16.49 4.95
C ARG A 256 -5.82 -15.28 5.90
N PRO A 257 -5.61 -15.48 7.21
CA PRO A 257 -5.36 -14.35 8.11
C PRO A 257 -4.17 -13.49 7.65
N PRO A 258 -4.28 -12.15 7.76
CA PRO A 258 -3.15 -11.26 7.55
C PRO A 258 -2.02 -11.51 8.57
N VAL A 259 -0.82 -11.06 8.25
CA VAL A 259 0.34 -11.16 9.15
C VAL A 259 0.04 -10.40 10.45
N GLY A 260 0.07 -11.12 11.58
CA GLY A 260 -0.14 -10.54 12.90
C GLY A 260 1.10 -9.82 13.43
N LEU A 261 0.89 -9.03 14.51
CA LEU A 261 1.93 -8.21 15.13
C LEU A 261 3.20 -8.99 15.46
N ARG A 262 3.08 -10.20 16.08
CA ARG A 262 4.23 -11.04 16.42
C ARG A 262 5.08 -11.39 15.18
N GLY A 263 4.44 -11.84 14.10
CA GLY A 263 5.16 -12.18 12.86
C GLY A 263 5.87 -10.97 12.25
N ALA A 264 5.25 -9.79 12.30
CA ALA A 264 5.87 -8.54 11.83
C ALA A 264 7.07 -8.15 12.70
N VAL A 265 6.96 -8.24 14.05
CA VAL A 265 8.07 -7.94 14.98
C VAL A 265 9.22 -8.91 14.78
N GLU A 266 8.95 -10.22 14.66
CA GLU A 266 9.99 -11.21 14.37
C GLU A 266 10.73 -10.95 13.07
N ALA A 267 10.02 -10.54 12.01
CA ALA A 267 10.61 -10.17 10.74
C ALA A 267 11.49 -8.91 10.89
N ALA A 268 11.00 -7.88 11.58
CA ALA A 268 11.71 -6.62 11.79
C ALA A 268 13.00 -6.79 12.61
N LEU A 269 13.00 -7.66 13.62
CA LEU A 269 14.17 -7.90 14.45
C LEU A 269 15.20 -8.84 13.78
N ARG A 270 14.81 -9.62 12.77
CA ARG A 270 15.75 -10.45 11.96
C ARG A 270 16.45 -9.68 10.83
N ALA A 271 15.77 -8.67 10.24
CA ALA A 271 16.28 -7.88 9.11
C ALA A 271 17.44 -6.96 9.49
#